data_0cb66664f30e095711c2cff730624440
#
_entry.id   0cb66664f30e095711c2cff730624440
#
_cell.length_a   1.000
_cell.length_b   1.000
_cell.length_c   1.000
_cell.angle_alpha   90.00
_cell.angle_beta   90.00
_cell.angle_gamma   90.00
#
_symmetry.space_group_name_H-M   'P 1'
#
loop_
_entity.id
_entity.type
_entity.pdbx_description
1 polymer ?
#
loop_
_entity_poly.entity_id
_entity_poly.type
_entity_poly.pdbx_seq_one_letter_code
_entity_poly.pdbx_strand_id
1 'polypeptide(L)'
;MLEPKKTKYRRHHRGNRRGMATRGSHVAFGTYGLKAMESGWITARQIEASRIVISRIVRKLGKLWIRVFPDKPVTVKPAETRMGKGKGTPEYWVAVVKPGRILFEIEGVDRSMAEEAFRNAGHKLPIKTKLVARREI
;
A
#
# COMPACT_ATOMS: atom_id res chain seq x y z
N MET A 1 2.93 -13.31 -2.29
CA MET A 1 2.48 -11.92 -2.30
C MET A 1 1.05 -11.83 -1.77
N LEU A 2 0.68 -10.66 -1.32
CA LEU A 2 -0.66 -10.42 -0.80
C LEU A 2 -1.71 -10.47 -1.92
N GLU A 3 -2.76 -11.24 -1.69
CA GLU A 3 -3.93 -11.27 -2.56
C GLU A 3 -5.13 -11.82 -1.78
N PRO A 4 -6.36 -11.51 -2.18
CA PRO A 4 -7.54 -12.04 -1.50
C PRO A 4 -7.65 -13.56 -1.69
N LYS A 5 -7.99 -14.27 -0.62
CA LYS A 5 -8.22 -15.71 -0.69
C LYS A 5 -9.50 -16.04 -1.46
N LYS A 6 -10.53 -15.23 -1.27
CA LYS A 6 -11.78 -15.33 -2.00
C LYS A 6 -12.22 -13.97 -2.49
N THR A 7 -12.82 -13.93 -3.66
CA THR A 7 -13.37 -12.69 -4.20
C THR A 7 -14.83 -12.91 -4.61
N LYS A 8 -15.66 -11.93 -4.34
CA LYS A 8 -17.04 -11.93 -4.83
C LYS A 8 -17.04 -11.78 -6.35
N TYR A 9 -16.16 -10.92 -6.86
CA TYR A 9 -15.95 -10.74 -8.29
C TYR A 9 -14.45 -10.74 -8.56
N ARG A 10 -14.03 -11.46 -9.59
CA ARG A 10 -12.63 -11.44 -10.02
C ARG A 10 -12.27 -10.20 -10.81
N ARG A 11 -13.26 -9.57 -11.42
CA ARG A 11 -13.07 -8.36 -12.22
C ARG A 11 -13.88 -7.24 -11.62
N HIS A 12 -13.23 -6.12 -11.39
CA HIS A 12 -13.85 -4.94 -10.79
C HIS A 12 -13.79 -3.78 -11.77
N HIS A 13 -14.71 -2.84 -11.61
CA HIS A 13 -14.62 -1.57 -12.31
C HIS A 13 -13.43 -0.78 -11.78
N ARG A 14 -12.86 0.08 -12.64
CA ARG A 14 -11.70 0.88 -12.27
C ARG A 14 -11.93 1.74 -11.04
N GLY A 15 -13.14 2.30 -10.92
CA GLY A 15 -13.49 3.10 -9.77
C GLY A 15 -12.95 4.52 -9.79
N ASN A 16 -13.17 5.23 -8.70
CA ASN A 16 -12.81 6.63 -8.53
C ASN A 16 -11.73 6.75 -7.45
N ARG A 17 -10.65 7.50 -7.76
CA ARG A 17 -9.53 7.73 -6.85
C ARG A 17 -9.55 9.13 -6.22
N ARG A 18 -10.62 9.88 -6.41
CA ARG A 18 -10.75 11.23 -5.87
C ARG A 18 -11.08 11.21 -4.39
N GLY A 19 -10.77 12.31 -3.72
CA GLY A 19 -11.07 12.51 -2.31
C GLY A 19 -9.93 12.12 -1.40
N MET A 20 -10.16 12.22 -0.10
CA MET A 20 -9.20 11.89 0.93
C MET A 20 -9.66 10.66 1.70
N ALA A 21 -8.70 9.95 2.30
CA ALA A 21 -9.01 8.82 3.14
C ALA A 21 -9.72 9.28 4.41
N THR A 22 -10.87 8.66 4.71
CA THR A 22 -11.61 8.89 5.94
C THR A 22 -11.36 7.79 6.97
N ARG A 23 -10.97 6.60 6.50
CA ARG A 23 -10.59 5.47 7.34
C ARG A 23 -9.14 5.13 7.12
N GLY A 24 -8.47 4.64 8.16
CA GLY A 24 -7.06 4.27 8.07
C GLY A 24 -6.16 5.47 7.86
N SER A 25 -6.56 6.66 8.33
CA SER A 25 -5.82 7.92 8.18
C SER A 25 -5.01 8.29 9.42
N HIS A 26 -5.06 7.49 10.47
CA HIS A 26 -4.34 7.73 11.71
C HIS A 26 -3.50 6.53 12.09
N VAL A 27 -2.34 6.80 12.69
CA VAL A 27 -1.49 5.75 13.26
C VAL A 27 -2.20 5.17 14.46
N ALA A 28 -2.48 3.86 14.43
CA ALA A 28 -3.30 3.19 15.43
C ALA A 28 -2.55 2.12 16.22
N PHE A 29 -1.59 1.44 15.60
CA PHE A 29 -0.90 0.30 16.20
C PHE A 29 0.53 0.60 16.63
N GLY A 30 1.24 1.39 15.83
CA GLY A 30 2.64 1.69 16.06
C GLY A 30 2.89 3.09 16.58
N THR A 31 4.16 3.48 16.57
CA THR A 31 4.60 4.82 16.97
C THR A 31 4.69 5.74 15.77
N TYR A 32 5.12 5.21 14.63
CA TYR A 32 5.29 5.97 13.38
C TYR A 32 4.55 5.26 12.26
N GLY A 33 4.04 6.05 11.34
CA GLY A 33 3.35 5.55 10.16
C GLY A 33 3.84 6.20 8.89
N LEU A 34 3.71 5.48 7.78
CA LEU A 34 3.97 6.01 6.46
C LEU A 34 2.65 6.38 5.82
N LYS A 35 2.46 7.66 5.59
CA LYS A 35 1.20 8.22 5.10
C LYS A 35 1.30 8.53 3.62
N ALA A 36 0.27 8.15 2.87
CA ALA A 36 0.16 8.50 1.46
C ALA A 36 -0.20 9.99 1.33
N MET A 37 0.51 10.69 0.46
CA MET A 37 0.28 12.12 0.20
C MET A 37 -0.43 12.36 -1.12
N GLU A 38 -0.64 11.34 -1.91
CA GLU A 38 -1.37 11.43 -3.19
C GLU A 38 -2.15 10.14 -3.44
N SER A 39 -3.09 10.21 -4.38
CA SER A 39 -3.85 9.04 -4.80
C SER A 39 -3.03 8.15 -5.72
N GLY A 40 -3.29 6.87 -5.67
CA GLY A 40 -2.66 5.94 -6.59
C GLY A 40 -3.07 4.50 -6.35
N TRP A 41 -2.62 3.64 -7.23
CA TRP A 41 -2.74 2.20 -7.08
C TRP A 41 -1.39 1.64 -6.69
N ILE A 42 -1.37 0.89 -5.60
CA ILE A 42 -0.15 0.23 -5.12
C ILE A 42 -0.32 -1.26 -5.35
N THR A 43 0.59 -1.84 -6.14
CA THR A 43 0.51 -3.27 -6.46
C THR A 43 0.97 -4.11 -5.28
N ALA A 44 0.55 -5.38 -5.27
CA ALA A 44 1.01 -6.34 -4.27
C ALA A 44 2.54 -6.45 -4.26
N ARG A 45 3.19 -6.35 -5.42
CA ARG A 45 4.66 -6.38 -5.53
C ARG A 45 5.31 -5.16 -4.87
N GLN A 46 4.71 -3.98 -5.05
CA GLN A 46 5.22 -2.76 -4.43
C GLN A 46 5.07 -2.79 -2.92
N ILE A 47 3.94 -3.31 -2.43
CA ILE A 47 3.71 -3.50 -0.99
C ILE A 47 4.76 -4.45 -0.42
N GLU A 48 5.00 -5.58 -1.09
CA GLU A 48 5.98 -6.56 -0.64
C GLU A 48 7.40 -6.00 -0.67
N ALA A 49 7.78 -5.28 -1.72
CA ALA A 49 9.10 -4.66 -1.83
C ALA A 49 9.33 -3.65 -0.69
N SER A 50 8.33 -2.83 -0.39
CA SER A 50 8.39 -1.85 0.69
C SER A 50 8.48 -2.53 2.05
N ARG A 51 7.67 -3.58 2.26
CA ARG A 51 7.71 -4.38 3.50
C ARG A 51 9.11 -4.95 3.76
N ILE A 52 9.73 -5.52 2.74
CA ILE A 52 11.07 -6.10 2.86
C ILE A 52 12.08 -5.04 3.27
N VAL A 53 12.03 -3.87 2.65
CA VAL A 53 12.95 -2.76 2.96
C VAL A 53 12.78 -2.31 4.41
N ILE A 54 11.54 -2.10 4.85
CA ILE A 54 11.27 -1.70 6.23
C ILE A 54 11.73 -2.78 7.21
N SER A 55 11.39 -4.02 6.91
CA SER A 55 11.73 -5.17 7.75
C SER A 55 13.23 -5.32 7.94
N ARG A 56 14.02 -5.08 6.90
CA ARG A 56 15.50 -5.14 6.98
C ARG A 56 16.08 -4.11 7.93
N ILE A 57 15.50 -2.91 7.95
CA ILE A 57 15.99 -1.81 8.79
C ILE A 57 15.49 -1.97 10.22
N VAL A 58 14.23 -2.32 10.40
CA VAL A 58 13.60 -2.50 11.72
C VAL A 58 14.08 -3.80 12.38
N ARG A 59 14.20 -4.88 11.61
CA ARG A 59 14.67 -6.20 12.05
C ARG A 59 13.95 -6.70 13.30
N LYS A 60 14.72 -7.25 14.26
CA LYS A 60 14.20 -7.80 15.51
C LYS A 60 13.87 -6.74 16.57
N LEU A 61 14.27 -5.49 16.32
CA LEU A 61 14.10 -4.42 17.30
C LEU A 61 12.66 -3.95 17.40
N GLY A 62 11.90 -4.07 16.34
CA GLY A 62 10.57 -3.52 16.31
C GLY A 62 9.55 -4.39 15.62
N LYS A 63 8.33 -3.86 15.54
CA LYS A 63 7.20 -4.49 14.86
C LYS A 63 6.79 -3.66 13.67
N LEU A 64 6.25 -4.35 12.67
CA LEU A 64 5.75 -3.75 11.43
C LEU A 64 4.31 -4.20 11.22
N TRP A 65 3.44 -3.24 10.91
CA TRP A 65 2.07 -3.52 10.49
C TRP A 65 1.88 -3.01 9.07
N ILE A 66 1.27 -3.85 8.24
CA ILE A 66 0.84 -3.46 6.89
C ILE A 66 -0.61 -3.04 6.98
N ARG A 67 -0.91 -1.78 6.67
CA ARG A 67 -2.25 -1.20 6.80
C ARG A 67 -3.02 -1.14 5.50
N VAL A 68 -2.45 -1.62 4.41
CA VAL A 68 -3.09 -1.69 3.10
C VAL A 68 -3.13 -3.12 2.61
N PHE A 69 -4.15 -3.44 1.83
CA PHE A 69 -4.29 -4.76 1.24
C PHE A 69 -4.70 -4.63 -0.23
N PRO A 70 -4.05 -5.37 -1.13
CA PRO A 70 -4.35 -5.29 -2.56
C PRO A 70 -5.58 -6.16 -2.90
N ASP A 71 -6.75 -5.58 -2.81
CA ASP A 71 -8.02 -6.28 -3.00
C ASP A 71 -8.67 -6.02 -4.35
N LYS A 72 -8.11 -5.13 -5.17
CA LYS A 72 -8.66 -4.81 -6.49
C LYS A 72 -7.87 -5.53 -7.58
N PRO A 73 -8.52 -6.40 -8.39
CA PRO A 73 -7.86 -7.03 -9.52
C PRO A 73 -7.73 -6.06 -10.69
N VAL A 74 -6.58 -6.10 -11.35
CA VAL A 74 -6.33 -5.34 -12.56
C VAL A 74 -6.07 -6.30 -13.70
N THR A 75 -6.77 -6.08 -14.81
CA THR A 75 -6.62 -6.91 -15.99
C THR A 75 -5.83 -6.18 -17.04
N VAL A 76 -4.95 -6.91 -17.72
CA VAL A 76 -4.19 -6.38 -18.85
C VAL A 76 -4.59 -7.18 -20.08
N LYS A 77 -4.99 -6.48 -21.14
CA LYS A 77 -5.27 -7.15 -22.41
C LYS A 77 -3.96 -7.53 -23.07
N PRO A 78 -3.77 -8.78 -23.45
CA PRO A 78 -2.61 -9.15 -24.26
C PRO A 78 -2.59 -8.34 -25.56
N ALA A 79 -1.41 -8.06 -26.09
CA ALA A 79 -1.28 -7.31 -27.33
C ALA A 79 -2.05 -7.95 -28.49
N GLU A 80 -2.23 -9.24 -28.46
CA GLU A 80 -2.93 -10.03 -29.47
C GLU A 80 -4.44 -10.04 -29.30
N THR A 81 -4.95 -9.58 -28.17
CA THR A 81 -6.38 -9.60 -27.92
C THR A 81 -7.05 -8.44 -28.63
N ARG A 82 -8.00 -8.76 -29.48
CA ARG A 82 -8.78 -7.77 -30.21
C ARG A 82 -9.80 -7.12 -29.28
N MET A 83 -10.11 -5.86 -29.53
CA MET A 83 -11.12 -5.14 -28.78
C MET A 83 -12.50 -5.80 -28.93
N GLY A 84 -13.32 -5.70 -27.88
CA GLY A 84 -14.70 -6.16 -27.90
C GLY A 84 -14.96 -7.53 -27.33
N LYS A 85 -13.95 -8.24 -26.91
CA LYS A 85 -14.08 -9.59 -26.31
C LYS A 85 -14.16 -9.58 -24.79
N GLY A 86 -14.52 -8.46 -24.16
CA GLY A 86 -14.62 -8.36 -22.72
C GLY A 86 -13.26 -8.20 -22.03
N LYS A 87 -13.27 -8.24 -20.70
CA LYS A 87 -12.05 -8.10 -19.90
C LYS A 87 -11.26 -9.39 -19.89
N GLY A 88 -9.94 -9.27 -19.92
CA GLY A 88 -9.06 -10.42 -19.71
C GLY A 88 -9.10 -10.92 -18.26
N THR A 89 -8.37 -11.99 -17.98
CA THR A 89 -8.22 -12.49 -16.60
C THR A 89 -7.43 -11.50 -15.76
N PRO A 90 -7.71 -11.42 -14.46
CA PRO A 90 -6.90 -10.58 -13.57
C PRO A 90 -5.44 -11.05 -13.57
N GLU A 91 -4.50 -10.13 -13.78
CA GLU A 91 -3.07 -10.45 -13.79
C GLU A 91 -2.36 -10.03 -12.52
N TYR A 92 -2.88 -9.02 -11.84
CA TYR A 92 -2.29 -8.58 -10.59
C TYR A 92 -3.32 -7.85 -9.73
N TRP A 93 -2.97 -7.67 -8.48
CA TRP A 93 -3.83 -7.06 -7.48
C TRP A 93 -3.23 -5.74 -7.01
N VAL A 94 -4.09 -4.76 -6.76
CA VAL A 94 -3.68 -3.44 -6.28
C VAL A 94 -4.53 -3.00 -5.09
N ALA A 95 -3.92 -2.17 -4.25
CA ALA A 95 -4.65 -1.40 -3.24
C ALA A 95 -4.94 -0.02 -3.83
N VAL A 96 -6.19 0.41 -3.73
CA VAL A 96 -6.58 1.77 -4.12
C VAL A 96 -6.35 2.68 -2.91
N VAL A 97 -5.47 3.65 -3.07
CA VAL A 97 -5.04 4.52 -1.98
C VAL A 97 -5.45 5.95 -2.26
N LYS A 98 -5.98 6.62 -1.24
CA LYS A 98 -6.30 8.04 -1.27
C LYS A 98 -5.34 8.80 -0.36
N PRO A 99 -5.14 10.11 -0.59
CA PRO A 99 -4.29 10.91 0.28
C PRO A 99 -4.75 10.82 1.74
N GLY A 100 -3.81 10.67 2.65
CA GLY A 100 -4.08 10.54 4.07
C GLY A 100 -4.06 9.11 4.59
N ARG A 101 -4.09 8.11 3.71
CA ARG A 101 -4.08 6.71 4.11
C ARG A 101 -2.73 6.33 4.72
N ILE A 102 -2.77 5.65 5.86
CA ILE A 102 -1.56 5.05 6.45
C ILE A 102 -1.30 3.71 5.76
N LEU A 103 -0.11 3.56 5.23
CA LEU A 103 0.28 2.37 4.47
C LEU A 103 0.96 1.33 5.35
N PHE A 104 1.87 1.79 6.21
CA PHE A 104 2.64 0.94 7.12
C PHE A 104 2.75 1.64 8.46
N GLU A 105 2.89 0.84 9.53
CA GLU A 105 3.21 1.37 10.85
C GLU A 105 4.36 0.58 11.44
N ILE A 106 5.19 1.23 12.22
CA ILE A 106 6.32 0.60 12.92
C ILE A 106 6.36 1.05 14.36
N GLU A 107 6.91 0.20 15.20
CA GLU A 107 7.10 0.44 16.62
C GLU A 107 8.42 -0.19 17.08
N GLY A 108 8.99 0.36 18.14
CA GLY A 108 10.20 -0.21 18.75
C GLY A 108 11.50 0.32 18.18
N VAL A 109 11.45 1.36 17.35
CA VAL A 109 12.62 2.00 16.78
C VAL A 109 12.55 3.51 17.02
N ASP A 110 13.69 4.18 16.99
CA ASP A 110 13.72 5.63 17.14
C ASP A 110 13.29 6.32 15.83
N ARG A 111 13.10 7.63 15.91
CA ARG A 111 12.63 8.41 14.76
C ARG A 111 13.63 8.39 13.60
N SER A 112 14.93 8.43 13.90
CA SER A 112 15.96 8.41 12.87
C SER A 112 15.90 7.11 12.04
N MET A 113 15.75 5.99 12.69
CA MET A 113 15.61 4.69 12.04
C MET A 113 14.29 4.60 11.26
N ALA A 114 13.22 5.12 11.84
CA ALA A 114 11.92 5.18 11.16
C ALA A 114 11.99 6.02 9.88
N GLU A 115 12.66 7.16 9.93
CA GLU A 115 12.85 8.02 8.76
C GLU A 115 13.63 7.30 7.66
N GLU A 116 14.68 6.60 8.01
CA GLU A 116 15.48 5.83 7.04
C GLU A 116 14.64 4.72 6.41
N ALA A 117 13.93 3.94 7.23
CA ALA A 117 13.10 2.84 6.77
C ALA A 117 12.02 3.33 5.80
N PHE A 118 11.31 4.40 6.17
CA PHE A 118 10.22 4.92 5.36
C PHE A 118 10.69 5.67 4.11
N ARG A 119 11.84 6.30 4.18
CA ARG A 119 12.45 6.92 2.99
C ARG A 119 12.77 5.87 1.94
N ASN A 120 13.41 4.79 2.35
CA ASN A 120 13.77 3.70 1.45
C ASN A 120 12.53 2.98 0.92
N ALA A 121 11.54 2.76 1.78
CA ALA A 121 10.26 2.17 1.35
C ALA A 121 9.54 3.07 0.34
N GLY A 122 9.58 4.38 0.53
CA GLY A 122 8.97 5.34 -0.38
C GLY A 122 9.51 5.25 -1.80
N HIS A 123 10.78 4.88 -1.95
CA HIS A 123 11.37 4.69 -3.27
C HIS A 123 10.80 3.48 -4.03
N LYS A 124 10.14 2.57 -3.33
CA LYS A 124 9.50 1.39 -3.92
C LYS A 124 8.03 1.63 -4.23
N LEU A 125 7.49 2.77 -3.83
CA LEU A 125 6.08 3.10 -3.98
C LEU A 125 5.88 4.12 -5.11
N PRO A 126 4.75 4.05 -5.83
CA PRO A 126 4.50 4.94 -6.97
C PRO A 126 3.93 6.31 -6.57
N ILE A 127 3.72 6.55 -5.28
CA ILE A 127 3.11 7.77 -4.77
C ILE A 127 4.02 8.43 -3.74
N LYS A 128 3.82 9.71 -3.53
CA LYS A 128 4.52 10.45 -2.48
C LYS A 128 4.02 10.03 -1.11
N THR A 129 4.94 9.91 -0.18
CA THR A 129 4.66 9.45 1.18
C THR A 129 5.35 10.35 2.19
N LYS A 130 4.87 10.31 3.43
CA LYS A 130 5.42 11.10 4.53
C LYS A 130 5.37 10.30 5.82
N LEU A 131 6.42 10.40 6.62
CA LEU A 131 6.41 9.86 7.97
C LEU A 131 5.52 10.71 8.86
N VAL A 132 4.67 10.07 9.62
CA VAL A 132 3.85 10.72 10.64
C VAL A 132 4.00 9.97 11.96
N ALA A 133 3.93 10.71 13.06
CA ALA A 133 3.97 10.13 14.38
C ALA A 133 2.55 9.91 14.89
N ARG A 134 2.39 8.95 15.80
CA ARG A 134 1.12 8.71 16.47
C ARG A 134 0.79 9.95 17.31
N ARG A 135 -0.46 10.42 17.18
CA ARG A 135 -0.93 11.53 18.00
C ARG A 135 -1.16 11.05 19.42
N GLU A 136 -0.62 11.79 20.38
CA GLU A 136 -0.98 11.60 21.77
C GLU A 136 -2.29 12.33 22.03
N ILE A 137 -3.17 11.67 22.73
CA ILE A 137 -4.47 12.26 23.12
C ILE A 137 -4.35 12.82 24.51
#